data_6c209cf540396a463429039421f1aecf
#
_entry.id   6c209cf540396a463429039421f1aecf
#
_cell.length_a   1.000
_cell.length_b   1.000
_cell.length_c   1.000
_cell.angle_alpha   90.00
_cell.angle_beta   90.00
_cell.angle_gamma   90.00
#
_symmetry.space_group_name_H-M   'P 1'
#
loop_
_entity.id
_entity.type
_entity.pdbx_description
1 polymer ?
#
loop_
_entity_poly.entity_id
_entity_poly.type
_entity_poly.pdbx_seq_one_letter_code
_entity_poly.pdbx_strand_id
1 'polypeptide(L)'
;YMAMNPGYVEEEITGIPTFEPSFHLPAIWITEAQRERAESLGYTVVDAPSIIATHLTEVIRSHIAELLTRQDVQNLVNNLLEEGISIRDLLSIFESLADHAQTTRDTDVLTEYVRQSLKRAISSKYFPANETTSVITLDPKVEQEIMSSVKQTEQGAYLTLDPEKTKAIMDSVGTETQKLESIGKNPIIITSPIVRMYFKKLTEDYFKDLIVVSYNEVESNVELQSVGMVTA
;
A
#
# COMPACT_ATOMS: atom_id res chain seq x y z
N TYR A 1 -19.26 13.87 13.64
CA TYR A 1 -19.19 13.34 15.00
C TYR A 1 -20.04 12.08 15.11
N MET A 2 -19.67 11.22 16.02
CA MET A 2 -20.44 10.03 16.39
C MET A 2 -20.95 10.19 17.82
N ALA A 3 -22.25 10.04 18.01
CA ALA A 3 -22.89 10.09 19.31
C ALA A 3 -23.29 8.70 19.75
N MET A 4 -22.90 8.30 20.96
CA MET A 4 -23.20 7.00 21.56
C MET A 4 -24.06 7.22 22.81
N ASN A 5 -25.19 6.50 22.91
CA ASN A 5 -26.01 6.54 24.10
C ASN A 5 -25.38 5.64 25.18
N PRO A 6 -25.03 6.17 26.35
CA PRO A 6 -24.46 5.40 27.45
C PRO A 6 -25.47 4.49 28.16
N GLY A 7 -26.72 4.43 27.66
CA GLY A 7 -27.77 3.54 28.16
C GLY A 7 -28.77 4.17 29.13
N TYR A 8 -28.64 5.44 29.44
CA TYR A 8 -29.55 6.17 30.33
C TYR A 8 -30.18 7.43 29.72
N VAL A 9 -29.89 7.71 28.44
CA VAL A 9 -30.47 8.85 27.73
C VAL A 9 -31.77 8.41 27.06
N GLU A 10 -32.89 9.02 27.46
CA GLU A 10 -34.23 8.74 26.94
C GLU A 10 -34.59 9.53 25.69
N GLU A 11 -34.03 10.73 25.54
CA GLU A 11 -34.30 11.57 24.37
C GLU A 11 -33.43 11.17 23.18
N GLU A 12 -34.06 10.80 22.06
CA GLU A 12 -33.40 10.43 20.86
C GLU A 12 -32.94 11.64 20.04
N ILE A 13 -31.74 11.57 19.48
CA ILE A 13 -31.21 12.53 18.53
C ILE A 13 -31.33 12.01 17.09
N THR A 14 -31.60 12.90 16.16
CA THR A 14 -31.69 12.56 14.75
C THR A 14 -30.28 12.50 14.12
N GLY A 15 -30.07 11.47 13.30
CA GLY A 15 -28.80 11.29 12.59
C GLY A 15 -28.82 10.00 11.78
N ILE A 16 -27.65 9.55 11.32
CA ILE A 16 -27.52 8.30 10.56
C ILE A 16 -27.15 7.18 11.54
N PRO A 17 -28.04 6.19 11.76
CA PRO A 17 -27.75 5.07 12.64
C PRO A 17 -26.51 4.29 12.16
N THR A 18 -25.65 3.91 13.08
CA THR A 18 -24.43 3.16 12.82
C THR A 18 -24.02 2.36 14.06
N PHE A 19 -22.86 1.73 13.98
CA PHE A 19 -22.19 1.12 15.13
C PHE A 19 -20.80 1.73 15.29
N GLU A 20 -20.39 1.93 16.53
CA GLU A 20 -19.00 2.28 16.84
C GLU A 20 -18.11 1.08 16.46
N PRO A 21 -17.06 1.31 15.62
CA PRO A 21 -16.37 0.19 14.96
C PRO A 21 -15.50 -0.66 15.88
N SER A 22 -15.03 -0.15 17.03
CA SER A 22 -14.14 -0.88 17.94
C SER A 22 -14.86 -1.85 18.85
N PHE A 23 -16.00 -1.42 19.40
CA PHE A 23 -16.75 -2.18 20.42
C PHE A 23 -18.16 -2.58 19.97
N HIS A 24 -18.52 -2.27 18.73
CA HIS A 24 -19.83 -2.55 18.13
C HIS A 24 -21.01 -1.96 18.93
N LEU A 25 -20.79 -0.84 19.57
CA LEU A 25 -21.85 -0.15 20.31
C LEU A 25 -22.78 0.61 19.33
N PRO A 26 -24.11 0.60 19.56
CA PRO A 26 -25.02 1.38 18.77
C PRO A 26 -24.67 2.87 18.86
N ALA A 27 -24.59 3.50 17.70
CA ALA A 27 -24.18 4.91 17.58
C ALA A 27 -24.96 5.62 16.47
N ILE A 28 -24.84 6.93 16.43
CA ILE A 28 -25.51 7.78 15.46
C ILE A 28 -24.50 8.81 14.93
N TRP A 29 -24.34 8.88 13.60
CA TRP A 29 -23.59 9.98 12.98
C TRP A 29 -24.41 11.27 13.06
N ILE A 30 -23.82 12.30 13.64
CA ILE A 30 -24.41 13.64 13.81
C ILE A 30 -23.53 14.71 13.18
N THR A 31 -24.13 15.83 12.85
CA THR A 31 -23.41 17.03 12.37
C THR A 31 -22.75 17.77 13.51
N GLU A 32 -21.81 18.67 13.20
CA GLU A 32 -21.19 19.55 14.19
C GLU A 32 -22.22 20.44 14.92
N ALA A 33 -23.24 20.91 14.20
CA ALA A 33 -24.31 21.73 14.79
C ALA A 33 -25.15 20.98 15.85
N GLN A 34 -25.16 19.65 15.80
CA GLN A 34 -25.89 18.82 16.77
C GLN A 34 -25.05 18.39 17.97
N ARG A 35 -23.75 18.65 17.93
CA ARG A 35 -22.79 18.19 18.95
C ARG A 35 -23.15 18.67 20.35
N GLU A 36 -23.29 19.98 20.53
CA GLU A 36 -23.60 20.58 21.86
C GLU A 36 -24.93 20.07 22.44
N ARG A 37 -25.93 19.88 21.58
CA ARG A 37 -27.19 19.29 21.99
C ARG A 37 -27.05 17.85 22.45
N ALA A 38 -26.33 17.04 21.68
CA ALA A 38 -26.07 15.62 22.02
C ALA A 38 -25.33 15.50 23.36
N GLU A 39 -24.26 16.30 23.56
CA GLU A 39 -23.51 16.37 24.81
C GLU A 39 -24.39 16.81 25.99
N SER A 40 -25.27 17.82 25.79
CA SER A 40 -26.18 18.32 26.84
C SER A 40 -27.24 17.29 27.24
N LEU A 41 -27.63 16.40 26.34
CA LEU A 41 -28.53 15.28 26.60
C LEU A 41 -27.86 14.08 27.30
N GLY A 42 -26.51 14.07 27.37
CA GLY A 42 -25.75 13.04 28.01
C GLY A 42 -25.20 11.98 27.07
N TYR A 43 -25.23 12.19 25.74
CA TYR A 43 -24.53 11.31 24.79
C TYR A 43 -23.04 11.48 24.92
N THR A 44 -22.31 10.39 24.75
CA THR A 44 -20.86 10.45 24.53
C THR A 44 -20.61 10.80 23.07
N VAL A 45 -20.04 11.98 22.81
CA VAL A 45 -19.79 12.47 21.46
C VAL A 45 -18.28 12.43 21.17
N VAL A 46 -17.91 11.74 20.08
CA VAL A 46 -16.51 11.56 19.66
C VAL A 46 -16.36 12.04 18.22
N ASP A 47 -15.26 12.72 17.94
CA ASP A 47 -14.94 13.13 16.57
C ASP A 47 -14.46 11.94 15.72
N ALA A 48 -14.61 12.04 14.40
CA ALA A 48 -14.23 10.97 13.48
C ALA A 48 -12.74 10.58 13.55
N PRO A 49 -11.78 11.50 13.63
CA PRO A 49 -10.37 11.16 13.84
C PRO A 49 -10.12 10.32 15.10
N SER A 50 -10.76 10.66 16.21
CA SER A 50 -10.62 9.92 17.48
C SER A 50 -11.21 8.51 17.38
N ILE A 51 -12.33 8.33 16.68
CA ILE A 51 -12.92 7.02 16.43
C ILE A 51 -11.98 6.16 15.59
N ILE A 52 -11.44 6.72 14.51
CA ILE A 52 -10.47 6.03 13.65
C ILE A 52 -9.23 5.62 14.44
N ALA A 53 -8.69 6.53 15.27
CA ALA A 53 -7.53 6.22 16.08
C ALA A 53 -7.79 5.12 17.12
N THR A 54 -8.97 5.10 17.74
CA THR A 54 -9.37 4.06 18.69
C THR A 54 -9.54 2.72 17.99
N HIS A 55 -10.24 2.69 16.87
CA HIS A 55 -10.44 1.47 16.08
C HIS A 55 -9.12 0.90 15.57
N LEU A 56 -8.25 1.76 15.04
CA LEU A 56 -6.91 1.38 14.60
C LEU A 56 -6.10 0.77 15.74
N THR A 57 -6.14 1.38 16.93
CA THR A 57 -5.44 0.85 18.11
C THR A 57 -5.97 -0.53 18.51
N GLU A 58 -7.27 -0.75 18.43
CA GLU A 58 -7.89 -2.03 18.76
C GLU A 58 -7.58 -3.11 17.73
N VAL A 59 -7.62 -2.80 16.43
CA VAL A 59 -7.19 -3.70 15.34
C VAL A 59 -5.71 -4.07 15.52
N ILE A 60 -4.84 -3.09 15.81
CA ILE A 60 -3.42 -3.35 16.08
C ILE A 60 -3.27 -4.29 17.29
N ARG A 61 -4.02 -4.01 18.39
CA ARG A 61 -3.92 -4.79 19.62
C ARG A 61 -4.43 -6.21 19.45
N SER A 62 -5.56 -6.40 18.78
CA SER A 62 -6.24 -7.69 18.70
C SER A 62 -5.70 -8.63 17.61
N HIS A 63 -5.11 -8.11 16.53
CA HIS A 63 -4.72 -8.92 15.38
C HIS A 63 -3.23 -8.87 15.08
N ILE A 64 -2.63 -7.69 15.07
CA ILE A 64 -1.23 -7.53 14.64
C ILE A 64 -0.25 -7.95 15.74
N ALA A 65 -0.55 -7.65 17.00
CA ALA A 65 0.32 -7.99 18.13
C ALA A 65 0.52 -9.51 18.33
N GLU A 66 -0.41 -10.33 17.83
CA GLU A 66 -0.30 -11.79 17.90
C GLU A 66 0.45 -12.40 16.71
N LEU A 67 0.48 -11.69 15.58
CA LEU A 67 0.95 -12.22 14.29
C LEU A 67 2.28 -11.62 13.84
N LEU A 68 2.51 -10.34 14.11
CA LEU A 68 3.69 -9.61 13.69
C LEU A 68 4.47 -9.06 14.89
N THR A 69 5.79 -9.14 14.81
CA THR A 69 6.65 -8.49 15.79
C THR A 69 6.78 -6.98 15.49
N ARG A 70 7.24 -6.22 16.48
CA ARG A 70 7.59 -4.81 16.27
C ARG A 70 8.60 -4.64 15.12
N GLN A 71 9.53 -5.59 14.97
CA GLN A 71 10.56 -5.56 13.93
C GLN A 71 9.94 -5.74 12.55
N ASP A 72 8.94 -6.64 12.40
CA ASP A 72 8.27 -6.86 11.12
C ASP A 72 7.55 -5.60 10.64
N VAL A 73 6.82 -4.93 11.53
CA VAL A 73 6.15 -3.66 11.23
C VAL A 73 7.18 -2.57 10.87
N GLN A 74 8.29 -2.51 11.59
CA GLN A 74 9.36 -1.55 11.31
C GLN A 74 10.01 -1.81 9.95
N ASN A 75 10.30 -3.05 9.62
CA ASN A 75 10.86 -3.45 8.32
C ASN A 75 9.91 -3.06 7.18
N LEU A 76 8.62 -3.36 7.32
CA LEU A 76 7.61 -3.00 6.33
C LEU A 76 7.53 -1.47 6.13
N VAL A 77 7.50 -0.70 7.20
CA VAL A 77 7.49 0.77 7.13
C VAL A 77 8.75 1.28 6.45
N ASN A 78 9.92 0.71 6.77
CA ASN A 78 11.17 1.07 6.11
C ASN A 78 11.12 0.76 4.60
N ASN A 79 10.65 -0.41 4.20
CA ASN A 79 10.49 -0.78 2.78
C ASN A 79 9.63 0.24 2.02
N LEU A 80 8.51 0.67 2.60
CA LEU A 80 7.65 1.71 2.01
C LEU A 80 8.38 3.04 1.87
N LEU A 81 9.09 3.47 2.92
CA LEU A 81 9.81 4.75 2.96
C LEU A 81 11.01 4.77 2.01
N GLU A 82 11.75 3.68 1.89
CA GLU A 82 12.88 3.53 0.95
C GLU A 82 12.43 3.69 -0.49
N GLU A 83 11.22 3.23 -0.82
CA GLU A 83 10.61 3.46 -2.12
C GLU A 83 9.83 4.79 -2.19
N GLY A 84 9.92 5.62 -1.14
CA GLY A 84 9.30 6.94 -1.07
C GLY A 84 7.76 6.89 -1.01
N ILE A 85 7.16 5.76 -0.61
CA ILE A 85 5.72 5.64 -0.43
C ILE A 85 5.31 6.30 0.89
N SER A 86 4.25 7.10 0.83
CA SER A 86 3.74 7.80 2.01
C SER A 86 3.08 6.82 2.99
N ILE A 87 3.48 6.89 4.24
CA ILE A 87 2.90 6.11 5.34
C ILE A 87 1.81 6.88 6.10
N ARG A 88 1.28 7.97 5.54
CA ARG A 88 0.26 8.80 6.23
C ARG A 88 -1.08 8.09 6.38
N ASP A 89 -1.42 7.21 5.46
CA ASP A 89 -2.62 6.38 5.53
C ASP A 89 -2.36 5.12 6.36
N LEU A 90 -2.19 5.32 7.66
CA LEU A 90 -1.97 4.23 8.61
C LEU A 90 -3.15 3.26 8.67
N LEU A 91 -4.37 3.73 8.41
CA LEU A 91 -5.55 2.87 8.42
C LEU A 91 -5.44 1.80 7.35
N SER A 92 -5.28 2.18 6.09
CA SER A 92 -5.12 1.22 4.99
C SER A 92 -3.91 0.29 5.18
N ILE A 93 -2.81 0.80 5.75
CA ILE A 93 -1.63 -0.01 6.05
C ILE A 93 -1.96 -1.11 7.07
N PHE A 94 -2.58 -0.74 8.20
CA PHE A 94 -2.85 -1.70 9.27
C PHE A 94 -4.00 -2.64 8.95
N GLU A 95 -5.01 -2.21 8.22
CA GLU A 95 -6.07 -3.09 7.72
C GLU A 95 -5.49 -4.15 6.78
N SER A 96 -4.66 -3.76 5.82
CA SER A 96 -3.98 -4.69 4.93
C SER A 96 -3.08 -5.68 5.69
N LEU A 97 -2.37 -5.22 6.73
CA LEU A 97 -1.57 -6.09 7.59
C LEU A 97 -2.45 -7.08 8.37
N ALA A 98 -3.56 -6.64 8.94
CA ALA A 98 -4.48 -7.50 9.68
C ALA A 98 -5.05 -8.62 8.79
N ASP A 99 -5.39 -8.29 7.54
CA ASP A 99 -5.94 -9.24 6.58
C ASP A 99 -4.92 -10.28 6.12
N HIS A 100 -3.66 -9.89 5.92
CA HIS A 100 -2.67 -10.75 5.28
C HIS A 100 -1.66 -11.39 6.25
N ALA A 101 -1.47 -10.86 7.45
CA ALA A 101 -0.54 -11.43 8.44
C ALA A 101 -0.93 -12.83 8.94
N GLN A 102 -2.18 -13.25 8.71
CA GLN A 102 -2.62 -14.61 8.99
C GLN A 102 -2.12 -15.62 7.95
N THR A 103 -1.82 -15.18 6.74
CA THR A 103 -1.40 -16.04 5.62
C THR A 103 0.11 -16.04 5.41
N THR A 104 0.78 -14.95 5.72
CA THR A 104 2.24 -14.83 5.59
C THR A 104 2.83 -13.92 6.66
N ARG A 105 4.06 -14.22 7.08
CA ARG A 105 4.89 -13.35 7.94
C ARG A 105 6.08 -12.75 7.20
N ASP A 106 6.20 -13.05 5.91
CA ASP A 106 7.23 -12.46 5.07
C ASP A 106 6.92 -10.96 4.88
N THR A 107 7.78 -10.11 5.44
CA THR A 107 7.60 -8.66 5.43
C THR A 107 7.67 -8.06 4.04
N ASP A 108 8.40 -8.68 3.11
CA ASP A 108 8.46 -8.23 1.72
C ASP A 108 7.13 -8.49 1.01
N VAL A 109 6.56 -9.68 1.21
CA VAL A 109 5.24 -10.04 0.67
C VAL A 109 4.14 -9.17 1.30
N LEU A 110 4.20 -8.93 2.60
CA LEU A 110 3.27 -8.03 3.29
C LEU A 110 3.37 -6.60 2.75
N THR A 111 4.60 -6.14 2.43
CA THR A 111 4.81 -4.83 1.81
C THR A 111 4.07 -4.73 0.48
N GLU A 112 4.07 -5.77 -0.35
CA GLU A 112 3.35 -5.78 -1.63
C GLU A 112 1.83 -5.67 -1.44
N TYR A 113 1.26 -6.37 -0.45
CA TYR A 113 -0.17 -6.23 -0.13
C TYR A 113 -0.53 -4.83 0.35
N VAL A 114 0.29 -4.26 1.24
CA VAL A 114 0.11 -2.88 1.71
C VAL A 114 0.23 -1.88 0.56
N ARG A 115 1.18 -2.06 -0.35
CA ARG A 115 1.32 -1.21 -1.55
C ARG A 115 0.05 -1.23 -2.41
N GLN A 116 -0.56 -2.40 -2.60
CA GLN A 116 -1.82 -2.53 -3.34
C GLN A 116 -2.97 -1.77 -2.66
N SER A 117 -3.05 -1.79 -1.33
CA SER A 117 -4.05 -0.99 -0.60
C SER A 117 -3.78 0.52 -0.69
N LEU A 118 -2.52 0.91 -0.86
CA LEU A 118 -2.10 2.30 -1.05
C LEU A 118 -2.12 2.77 -2.52
N LYS A 119 -2.74 2.02 -3.44
CA LYS A 119 -2.75 2.32 -4.89
C LYS A 119 -3.13 3.76 -5.22
N ARG A 120 -4.05 4.37 -4.48
CA ARG A 120 -4.45 5.76 -4.68
C ARG A 120 -3.32 6.74 -4.39
N ALA A 121 -2.58 6.52 -3.30
CA ALA A 121 -1.43 7.36 -2.94
C ALA A 121 -0.28 7.18 -3.93
N ILE A 122 -0.02 5.95 -4.37
CA ILE A 122 1.00 5.61 -5.36
C ILE A 122 0.64 6.24 -6.71
N SER A 123 -0.60 6.04 -7.17
CA SER A 123 -1.07 6.62 -8.43
C SER A 123 -1.00 8.14 -8.42
N SER A 124 -1.47 8.78 -7.35
CA SER A 124 -1.40 10.25 -7.22
C SER A 124 0.04 10.80 -7.22
N LYS A 125 1.01 10.02 -6.76
CA LYS A 125 2.41 10.42 -6.71
C LYS A 125 3.10 10.33 -8.06
N TYR A 126 2.87 9.25 -8.81
CA TYR A 126 3.65 8.92 -10.00
C TYR A 126 2.92 9.16 -11.31
N PHE A 127 1.59 9.24 -11.29
CA PHE A 127 0.75 9.35 -12.46
C PHE A 127 -0.11 10.62 -12.40
N PRO A 128 0.30 11.71 -13.05
CA PRO A 128 -0.48 12.95 -13.06
C PRO A 128 -1.89 12.74 -13.60
N ALA A 129 -2.88 13.37 -12.96
CA ALA A 129 -4.25 13.31 -13.43
C ALA A 129 -4.40 13.97 -14.81
N ASN A 130 -5.20 13.34 -15.68
CA ASN A 130 -5.49 13.80 -17.05
C ASN A 130 -4.29 13.84 -18.01
N GLU A 131 -3.23 13.12 -17.70
CA GLU A 131 -2.08 12.95 -18.59
C GLU A 131 -1.81 11.46 -18.82
N THR A 132 -1.46 11.10 -20.05
CA THR A 132 -0.96 9.76 -20.37
C THR A 132 0.49 9.65 -19.90
N THR A 133 0.75 8.73 -18.98
CA THR A 133 2.10 8.52 -18.45
C THR A 133 2.85 7.49 -19.28
N SER A 134 4.05 7.89 -19.73
CA SER A 134 4.97 6.99 -20.43
C SER A 134 5.62 6.03 -19.44
N VAL A 135 5.55 4.75 -19.70
CA VAL A 135 6.12 3.68 -18.86
C VAL A 135 6.89 2.68 -19.70
N ILE A 136 7.79 1.96 -19.05
CA ILE A 136 8.50 0.81 -19.60
C ILE A 136 7.83 -0.46 -19.05
N THR A 137 7.68 -1.47 -19.86
CA THR A 137 7.14 -2.77 -19.48
C THR A 137 8.24 -3.84 -19.42
N LEU A 138 8.01 -4.95 -18.73
CA LEU A 138 8.88 -6.11 -18.84
C LEU A 138 8.37 -7.07 -19.93
N ASP A 139 9.30 -7.65 -20.69
CA ASP A 139 8.97 -8.78 -21.57
C ASP A 139 8.44 -9.93 -20.69
N PRO A 140 7.35 -10.59 -21.06
CA PRO A 140 6.84 -11.75 -20.33
C PRO A 140 7.87 -12.86 -20.11
N LYS A 141 8.86 -13.00 -21.00
CA LYS A 141 9.97 -13.94 -20.82
C LYS A 141 10.89 -13.54 -19.67
N VAL A 142 11.15 -12.24 -19.51
CA VAL A 142 11.93 -11.71 -18.38
C VAL A 142 11.19 -11.94 -17.07
N GLU A 143 9.88 -11.66 -17.04
CA GLU A 143 9.06 -11.97 -15.86
C GLU A 143 9.09 -13.46 -15.50
N GLN A 144 8.94 -14.33 -16.50
CA GLN A 144 9.01 -15.78 -16.30
C GLN A 144 10.39 -16.23 -15.81
N GLU A 145 11.47 -15.68 -16.35
CA GLU A 145 12.84 -15.97 -15.94
C GLU A 145 13.08 -15.57 -14.48
N ILE A 146 12.66 -14.38 -14.09
CA ILE A 146 12.73 -13.92 -12.69
C ILE A 146 11.97 -14.88 -11.78
N MET A 147 10.73 -15.21 -12.12
CA MET A 147 9.90 -16.09 -11.29
C MET A 147 10.46 -17.51 -11.17
N SER A 148 11.00 -18.06 -12.26
CA SER A 148 11.64 -19.41 -12.24
C SER A 148 12.94 -19.43 -11.44
N SER A 149 13.57 -18.28 -11.24
CA SER A 149 14.83 -18.12 -10.50
C SER A 149 14.63 -17.82 -9.01
N VAL A 150 13.38 -17.65 -8.55
CA VAL A 150 13.06 -17.46 -7.14
C VAL A 150 13.18 -18.78 -6.38
N LYS A 151 13.96 -18.76 -5.30
CA LYS A 151 14.09 -19.88 -4.36
C LYS A 151 13.52 -19.51 -3.01
N GLN A 152 12.67 -20.38 -2.49
CA GLN A 152 12.09 -20.26 -1.15
C GLN A 152 13.03 -20.89 -0.11
N THR A 153 13.21 -20.20 1.02
CA THR A 153 13.90 -20.73 2.21
C THR A 153 13.08 -20.42 3.46
N GLU A 154 13.48 -21.00 4.58
CA GLU A 154 12.87 -20.68 5.88
C GLU A 154 13.05 -19.21 6.31
N GLN A 155 14.02 -18.51 5.70
CA GLN A 155 14.34 -17.09 5.99
C GLN A 155 13.71 -16.11 4.98
N GLY A 156 12.92 -16.61 4.02
CA GLY A 156 12.31 -15.83 2.95
C GLY A 156 12.70 -16.29 1.54
N ALA A 157 12.20 -15.59 0.55
CA ALA A 157 12.48 -15.84 -0.85
C ALA A 157 13.66 -15.00 -1.35
N TYR A 158 14.56 -15.61 -2.13
CA TYR A 158 15.66 -14.92 -2.77
C TYR A 158 15.78 -15.28 -4.25
N LEU A 159 16.36 -14.38 -5.04
CA LEU A 159 16.54 -14.53 -6.46
C LEU A 159 17.92 -15.16 -6.78
N THR A 160 17.94 -16.21 -7.63
CA THR A 160 19.15 -16.86 -8.12
C THR A 160 19.21 -16.82 -9.64
N LEU A 161 19.29 -15.61 -10.18
CA LEU A 161 19.37 -15.40 -11.62
C LEU A 161 20.81 -15.65 -12.11
N ASP A 162 20.94 -16.18 -13.34
CA ASP A 162 22.21 -16.33 -14.00
C ASP A 162 22.91 -14.97 -14.20
N PRO A 163 24.23 -14.84 -13.95
CA PRO A 163 24.95 -13.58 -14.08
C PRO A 163 24.89 -12.96 -15.48
N GLU A 164 24.91 -13.77 -16.54
CA GLU A 164 24.82 -13.26 -17.92
C GLU A 164 23.43 -12.69 -18.20
N LYS A 165 22.37 -13.35 -17.73
CA LYS A 165 20.99 -12.88 -17.82
C LYS A 165 20.76 -11.65 -16.96
N THR A 166 21.30 -11.63 -15.74
CA THR A 166 21.25 -10.45 -14.87
C THR A 166 21.85 -9.25 -15.59
N LYS A 167 23.03 -9.43 -16.19
CA LYS A 167 23.69 -8.37 -16.95
C LYS A 167 22.85 -7.90 -18.13
N ALA A 168 22.30 -8.83 -18.93
CA ALA A 168 21.48 -8.49 -20.09
C ALA A 168 20.23 -7.68 -19.66
N ILE A 169 19.55 -8.08 -18.57
CA ILE A 169 18.43 -7.35 -18.02
C ILE A 169 18.87 -5.94 -17.55
N MET A 170 20.01 -5.82 -16.84
CA MET A 170 20.51 -4.51 -16.37
C MET A 170 20.87 -3.58 -17.53
N ASP A 171 21.54 -4.09 -18.55
CA ASP A 171 21.89 -3.30 -19.74
C ASP A 171 20.62 -2.82 -20.48
N SER A 172 19.59 -3.68 -20.56
CA SER A 172 18.29 -3.34 -21.14
C SER A 172 17.56 -2.29 -20.29
N VAL A 173 17.53 -2.43 -18.96
CA VAL A 173 16.95 -1.43 -18.04
C VAL A 173 17.64 -0.09 -18.22
N GLY A 174 18.97 -0.05 -18.24
CA GLY A 174 19.74 1.19 -18.44
C GLY A 174 19.43 1.87 -19.77
N THR A 175 19.29 1.09 -20.83
CA THR A 175 18.96 1.62 -22.16
C THR A 175 17.55 2.21 -22.20
N GLU A 176 16.57 1.50 -21.66
CA GLU A 176 15.16 1.94 -21.70
C GLU A 176 14.91 3.13 -20.75
N THR A 177 15.50 3.14 -19.55
CA THR A 177 15.38 4.26 -18.60
C THR A 177 16.02 5.54 -19.17
N GLN A 178 17.18 5.42 -19.79
CA GLN A 178 17.86 6.57 -20.42
C GLN A 178 17.01 7.21 -21.52
N LYS A 179 16.20 6.45 -22.27
CA LYS A 179 15.26 7.00 -23.25
C LYS A 179 14.22 7.90 -22.59
N LEU A 180 13.62 7.49 -21.46
CA LEU A 180 12.65 8.30 -20.72
C LEU A 180 13.30 9.55 -20.11
N GLU A 181 14.45 9.38 -19.48
CA GLU A 181 15.20 10.50 -18.89
C GLU A 181 15.60 11.54 -19.91
N SER A 182 16.00 11.13 -21.13
CA SER A 182 16.39 12.03 -22.21
C SER A 182 15.26 12.96 -22.67
N ILE A 183 14.01 12.57 -22.45
CA ILE A 183 12.81 13.38 -22.74
C ILE A 183 12.22 14.03 -21.47
N GLY A 184 12.97 14.03 -20.37
CA GLY A 184 12.56 14.64 -19.10
C GLY A 184 11.43 13.92 -18.37
N LYS A 185 11.23 12.61 -18.61
CA LYS A 185 10.25 11.77 -17.95
C LYS A 185 10.91 10.92 -16.87
N ASN A 186 10.14 10.60 -15.81
CA ASN A 186 10.62 9.71 -14.76
C ASN A 186 10.78 8.28 -15.29
N PRO A 187 11.83 7.55 -14.92
CA PRO A 187 12.02 6.15 -15.28
C PRO A 187 11.07 5.25 -14.47
N ILE A 188 9.88 5.00 -15.03
CA ILE A 188 8.86 4.15 -14.41
C ILE A 188 8.78 2.84 -15.17
N ILE A 189 9.01 1.72 -14.47
CA ILE A 189 8.79 0.37 -14.97
C ILE A 189 7.52 -0.21 -14.33
N ILE A 190 6.63 -0.74 -15.17
CA ILE A 190 5.45 -1.45 -14.72
C ILE A 190 5.58 -2.95 -14.99
N THR A 191 5.20 -3.76 -14.02
CA THR A 191 5.35 -5.22 -14.06
C THR A 191 4.18 -5.93 -13.36
N SER A 192 4.13 -7.25 -13.45
CA SER A 192 3.16 -8.03 -12.69
C SER A 192 3.41 -7.93 -11.18
N PRO A 193 2.36 -8.01 -10.35
CA PRO A 193 2.49 -7.89 -8.89
C PRO A 193 3.45 -8.90 -8.27
N ILE A 194 3.50 -10.12 -8.82
CA ILE A 194 4.33 -11.20 -8.29
C ILE A 194 5.82 -10.95 -8.56
N VAL A 195 6.15 -10.28 -9.67
CA VAL A 195 7.52 -10.02 -10.09
C VAL A 195 8.08 -8.75 -9.47
N ARG A 196 7.20 -7.78 -9.13
CA ARG A 196 7.59 -6.43 -8.73
C ARG A 196 8.70 -6.39 -7.68
N MET A 197 8.51 -7.06 -6.56
CA MET A 197 9.46 -7.01 -5.45
C MET A 197 10.83 -7.61 -5.82
N TYR A 198 10.84 -8.69 -6.59
CA TYR A 198 12.08 -9.32 -7.04
C TYR A 198 12.83 -8.45 -8.05
N PHE A 199 12.08 -7.83 -8.97
CA PHE A 199 12.66 -6.91 -9.95
C PHE A 199 13.18 -5.64 -9.28
N LYS A 200 12.45 -5.10 -8.28
CA LYS A 200 12.94 -3.96 -7.50
C LYS A 200 14.24 -4.29 -6.79
N LYS A 201 14.31 -5.40 -6.05
CA LYS A 201 15.54 -5.86 -5.38
C LYS A 201 16.71 -6.10 -6.35
N LEU A 202 16.41 -6.59 -7.56
CA LEU A 202 17.42 -6.83 -8.58
C LEU A 202 18.04 -5.51 -9.09
N THR A 203 17.26 -4.43 -9.12
CA THR A 203 17.64 -3.16 -9.77
C THR A 203 18.04 -2.04 -8.82
N GLU A 204 17.69 -2.09 -7.54
CA GLU A 204 17.82 -0.98 -6.59
C GLU A 204 19.27 -0.52 -6.33
N ASP A 205 20.23 -1.43 -6.37
CA ASP A 205 21.64 -1.10 -6.19
C ASP A 205 22.23 -0.35 -7.39
N TYR A 206 21.66 -0.56 -8.58
CA TYR A 206 22.17 -0.01 -9.85
C TYR A 206 21.39 1.23 -10.29
N PHE A 207 20.10 1.28 -10.02
CA PHE A 207 19.19 2.34 -10.51
C PHE A 207 18.37 2.93 -9.36
N LYS A 208 18.96 3.84 -8.59
CA LYS A 208 18.35 4.40 -7.37
C LYS A 208 17.08 5.21 -7.63
N ASP A 209 17.00 5.87 -8.78
CA ASP A 209 15.86 6.70 -9.17
C ASP A 209 14.77 5.91 -9.92
N LEU A 210 15.00 4.61 -10.15
CA LEU A 210 14.05 3.75 -10.84
C LEU A 210 12.81 3.49 -10.00
N ILE A 211 11.67 3.85 -10.55
CA ILE A 211 10.36 3.60 -9.97
C ILE A 211 9.82 2.30 -10.55
N VAL A 212 9.59 1.31 -9.68
CA VAL A 212 9.01 0.01 -10.06
C VAL A 212 7.61 -0.10 -9.44
N VAL A 213 6.59 -0.21 -10.27
CA VAL A 213 5.18 -0.26 -9.89
C VAL A 213 4.54 -1.51 -10.49
N SER A 214 3.63 -2.14 -9.77
CA SER A 214 2.83 -3.24 -10.32
C SER A 214 1.50 -2.74 -10.90
N TYR A 215 0.91 -3.52 -11.81
CA TYR A 215 -0.41 -3.19 -12.38
C TYR A 215 -1.49 -3.02 -11.31
N ASN A 216 -1.39 -3.71 -10.17
CA ASN A 216 -2.36 -3.62 -9.07
C ASN A 216 -2.23 -2.34 -8.24
N GLU A 217 -1.12 -1.61 -8.36
CA GLU A 217 -0.87 -0.35 -7.67
C GLU A 217 -1.33 0.87 -8.47
N VAL A 218 -1.84 0.65 -9.68
CA VAL A 218 -2.30 1.72 -10.56
C VAL A 218 -3.83 1.81 -10.52
N GLU A 219 -4.37 3.01 -10.35
CA GLU A 219 -5.81 3.23 -10.40
C GLU A 219 -6.35 3.07 -11.83
N SER A 220 -7.60 2.63 -11.95
CA SER A 220 -8.23 2.32 -13.25
C SER A 220 -8.44 3.54 -14.16
N ASN A 221 -8.37 4.75 -13.62
CA ASN A 221 -8.51 6.01 -14.35
C ASN A 221 -7.16 6.56 -14.87
N VAL A 222 -6.05 5.87 -14.61
CA VAL A 222 -4.72 6.24 -15.07
C VAL A 222 -4.51 5.71 -16.49
N GLU A 223 -4.11 6.59 -17.41
CA GLU A 223 -3.73 6.21 -18.76
C GLU A 223 -2.23 5.98 -18.85
N LEU A 224 -1.85 4.77 -19.26
CA LEU A 224 -0.46 4.37 -19.44
C LEU A 224 -0.13 4.15 -20.91
N GLN A 225 1.03 4.61 -21.33
CA GLN A 225 1.59 4.34 -22.65
C GLN A 225 2.93 3.64 -22.51
N SER A 226 3.01 2.40 -22.95
CA SER A 226 4.30 1.70 -23.05
C SER A 226 5.13 2.30 -24.16
N VAL A 227 6.31 2.81 -23.81
CA VAL A 227 7.26 3.45 -24.73
C VAL A 227 8.56 2.66 -24.86
N GLY A 228 8.71 1.60 -24.07
CA GLY A 228 9.86 0.72 -24.09
C GLY A 228 9.55 -0.61 -23.41
N MET A 229 10.44 -1.58 -23.61
CA MET A 229 10.31 -2.91 -23.02
C MET A 229 11.69 -3.43 -22.62
N VAL A 230 11.83 -3.84 -21.37
CA VAL A 230 13.02 -4.55 -20.89
C VAL A 230 13.01 -5.97 -21.41
N THR A 231 14.08 -6.36 -22.07
CA THR A 231 14.32 -7.70 -22.60
C THR A 231 15.61 -8.29 -22.01
N ALA A 232 15.80 -9.61 -22.14
CA ALA A 232 17.01 -10.30 -21.70
C ALA A 232 17.73 -10.95 -22.89
#